data_45b247e1018865add4f505079cc97a99
#
_entry.id   45b247e1018865add4f505079cc97a99
#
_cell.length_a   1.000
_cell.length_b   1.000
_cell.length_c   1.000
_cell.angle_alpha   90.00
_cell.angle_beta   90.00
_cell.angle_gamma   90.00
#
_symmetry.space_group_name_H-M   'P 1'
#
loop_
_entity.id
_entity.type
_entity.pdbx_description
1 polymer ?
#
loop_
_entity_poly.entity_id
_entity_poly.type
_entity_poly.pdbx_seq_one_letter_code
_entity_poly.pdbx_strand_id
1 'polypeptide(L)'
;LLGAVVEGDPEAVKILADRLTEFLGRSVVILGTVHSGRGFLVAKVLGVEKVSAGEIVKTGAKVLGGSGGGRPNFAQGGGPRGENLQEAIAAAVERARAVLRQLQS
;
A
#
# COMPACT_ATOMS: atom_id res chain seq x y z
N LEU A 1 8.50 1.99 -7.58
CA LEU A 1 7.25 1.37 -7.15
C LEU A 1 7.49 -0.09 -6.76
N LEU A 2 7.26 -0.40 -5.52
CA LEU A 2 7.41 -1.75 -4.98
C LEU A 2 6.09 -2.19 -4.33
N GLY A 3 5.55 -3.32 -4.77
CA GLY A 3 4.38 -3.93 -4.16
C GLY A 3 4.67 -5.37 -3.79
N ALA A 4 4.35 -5.78 -2.57
CA ALA A 4 4.64 -7.13 -2.10
C ALA A 4 3.70 -7.60 -0.99
N VAL A 5 3.48 -8.91 -0.94
CA VAL A 5 2.86 -9.58 0.19
C VAL A 5 4.00 -9.98 1.14
N VAL A 6 3.86 -9.65 2.41
CA VAL A 6 4.87 -9.98 3.42
C VAL A 6 4.22 -10.66 4.62
N GLU A 7 5.01 -11.41 5.37
CA GLU A 7 4.54 -12.02 6.61
C GLU A 7 4.80 -11.07 7.78
N GLY A 8 3.93 -11.12 8.78
CA GLY A 8 4.06 -10.34 9.99
C GLY A 8 2.74 -9.73 10.41
N ASP A 9 2.73 -9.15 11.60
CA ASP A 9 1.57 -8.39 12.06
C ASP A 9 1.58 -6.99 11.43
N PRO A 10 0.48 -6.23 11.54
CA PRO A 10 0.41 -4.89 10.92
C PRO A 10 1.52 -3.95 11.37
N GLU A 11 1.96 -4.02 12.62
CA GLU A 11 3.02 -3.16 13.13
C GLU A 11 4.36 -3.47 12.48
N ALA A 12 4.67 -4.76 12.33
CA ALA A 12 5.90 -5.19 11.65
C ALA A 12 5.92 -4.73 10.20
N VAL A 13 4.76 -4.77 9.52
CA VAL A 13 4.65 -4.33 8.13
C VAL A 13 4.90 -2.84 7.99
N LYS A 14 4.40 -2.01 8.94
CA LYS A 14 4.67 -0.57 8.96
C LYS A 14 6.16 -0.29 9.11
N ILE A 15 6.83 -0.99 10.02
CA ILE A 15 8.26 -0.84 10.25
C ILE A 15 9.03 -1.20 8.99
N LEU A 16 8.64 -2.28 8.33
CA LEU A 16 9.29 -2.70 7.08
C LEU A 16 9.13 -1.65 6.00
N ALA A 17 7.93 -1.07 5.85
CA ALA A 17 7.69 -0.01 4.88
C ALA A 17 8.59 1.20 5.12
N ASP A 18 8.75 1.61 6.39
CA ASP A 18 9.64 2.70 6.76
C ASP A 18 11.09 2.40 6.37
N ARG A 19 11.56 1.21 6.70
CA ARG A 19 12.94 0.80 6.38
C ARG A 19 13.19 0.73 4.89
N LEU A 20 12.23 0.21 4.13
CA LEU A 20 12.35 0.13 2.68
C LEU A 20 12.43 1.52 2.03
N THR A 21 11.61 2.47 2.48
CA THR A 21 11.67 3.83 1.95
C THR A 21 12.97 4.53 2.32
N GLU A 22 13.48 4.31 3.53
CA GLU A 22 14.78 4.84 3.93
C GLU A 22 15.89 4.30 3.05
N PHE A 23 15.83 3.00 2.74
CA PHE A 23 16.83 2.35 1.90
C PHE A 23 16.74 2.78 0.44
N LEU A 24 15.53 2.84 -0.09
CA LEU A 24 15.29 3.15 -1.51
C LEU A 24 15.38 4.64 -1.82
N GLY A 25 15.17 5.50 -0.82
CA GLY A 25 15.01 6.93 -1.06
C GLY A 25 13.68 7.22 -1.73
N ARG A 26 13.68 8.04 -2.77
CA ARG A 26 12.47 8.41 -3.51
C ARG A 26 11.77 7.15 -4.03
N SER A 27 10.58 6.86 -3.49
CA SER A 27 9.91 5.58 -3.77
C SER A 27 8.43 5.58 -3.40
N VAL A 28 7.71 4.61 -3.96
CA VAL A 28 6.35 4.25 -3.57
C VAL A 28 6.39 2.79 -3.14
N VAL A 29 6.07 2.52 -1.89
CA VAL A 29 6.10 1.17 -1.32
C VAL A 29 4.70 0.78 -0.86
N ILE A 30 4.22 -0.36 -1.32
CA ILE A 30 2.91 -0.90 -0.97
C ILE A 30 3.12 -2.31 -0.43
N LEU A 31 2.82 -2.51 0.85
CA LEU A 31 2.98 -3.81 1.48
C LEU A 31 1.64 -4.30 2.02
N GLY A 32 1.42 -5.60 1.96
CA GLY A 32 0.23 -6.21 2.50
C GLY A 32 0.54 -7.48 3.25
N THR A 33 -0.30 -7.79 4.23
CA THR A 33 -0.20 -9.01 5.01
C THR A 33 -1.60 -9.51 5.37
N VAL A 34 -1.69 -10.81 5.66
CA VAL A 34 -2.90 -11.41 6.23
C VAL A 34 -2.59 -11.74 7.69
N HIS A 35 -3.44 -11.27 8.58
CA HIS A 35 -3.30 -11.53 10.01
C HIS A 35 -4.68 -11.85 10.58
N SER A 36 -4.81 -13.02 11.20
CA SER A 36 -6.10 -13.50 11.73
C SER A 36 -7.22 -13.48 10.70
N GLY A 37 -6.92 -13.87 9.46
CA GLY A 37 -7.89 -13.93 8.37
C GLY A 37 -8.23 -12.60 7.72
N ARG A 38 -7.75 -11.49 8.27
CA ARG A 38 -7.98 -10.15 7.72
C ARG A 38 -6.79 -9.69 6.89
N GLY A 39 -7.07 -8.94 5.85
CA GLY A 39 -6.03 -8.32 5.04
C GLY A 39 -5.69 -6.92 5.56
N PHE A 40 -4.42 -6.57 5.52
CA PHE A 40 -3.92 -5.24 5.90
C PHE A 40 -3.01 -4.73 4.80
N LEU A 41 -3.12 -3.43 4.54
CA LEU A 41 -2.30 -2.73 3.55
C LEU A 41 -1.65 -1.52 4.19
N VAL A 42 -0.41 -1.30 3.80
CA VAL A 42 0.34 -0.10 4.15
C VAL A 42 0.93 0.45 2.86
N ALA A 43 0.80 1.75 2.66
CA ALA A 43 1.49 2.43 1.57
C ALA A 43 2.32 3.58 2.13
N LYS A 44 3.52 3.72 1.61
CA LYS A 44 4.40 4.82 1.96
C LYS A 44 4.98 5.43 0.70
N VAL A 45 4.94 6.75 0.63
CA VAL A 45 5.43 7.52 -0.53
C VAL A 45 6.47 8.51 -0.04
N LEU A 46 7.65 8.45 -0.63
CA LEU A 46 8.74 9.36 -0.31
C LEU A 46 9.20 10.06 -1.59
N GLY A 47 9.11 11.39 -1.60
CA GLY A 47 9.65 12.19 -2.69
C GLY A 47 8.87 12.16 -4.00
N VAL A 48 7.64 11.63 -4.01
CA VAL A 48 6.77 11.57 -5.20
C VAL A 48 5.47 12.28 -4.90
N GLU A 49 5.41 13.57 -5.16
CA GLU A 49 4.33 14.45 -4.70
C GLU A 49 2.94 14.14 -5.27
N LYS A 50 2.86 13.67 -6.50
CA LYS A 50 1.58 13.43 -7.16
C LYS A 50 0.94 12.09 -6.80
N VAL A 51 1.68 11.20 -6.16
CA VAL A 51 1.17 9.91 -5.72
C VAL A 51 0.71 10.02 -4.26
N SER A 52 -0.53 9.64 -4.00
CA SER A 52 -1.11 9.69 -2.66
C SER A 52 -1.22 8.31 -2.06
N ALA A 53 -0.54 8.07 -0.95
CA ALA A 53 -0.65 6.82 -0.21
C ALA A 53 -2.10 6.55 0.22
N GLY A 54 -2.82 7.59 0.63
CA GLY A 54 -4.22 7.46 1.02
C GLY A 54 -5.11 6.91 -0.08
N GLU A 55 -4.95 7.42 -1.31
CA GLU A 55 -5.73 6.94 -2.45
C GLU A 55 -5.36 5.50 -2.83
N ILE A 56 -4.09 5.16 -2.77
CA ILE A 56 -3.59 3.82 -3.05
C ILE A 56 -4.23 2.82 -2.08
N VAL A 57 -4.19 3.12 -0.79
CA VAL A 57 -4.72 2.23 0.25
C VAL A 57 -6.24 2.11 0.15
N LYS A 58 -6.95 3.21 -0.11
CA LYS A 58 -8.39 3.16 -0.34
C LYS A 58 -8.76 2.18 -1.45
N THR A 59 -8.05 2.24 -2.55
CA THR A 59 -8.29 1.38 -3.70
C THR A 59 -8.11 -0.10 -3.31
N GLY A 60 -7.03 -0.42 -2.63
CA GLY A 60 -6.77 -1.80 -2.21
C GLY A 60 -7.72 -2.28 -1.12
N ALA A 61 -8.03 -1.43 -0.16
CA ALA A 61 -8.90 -1.81 0.95
C ALA A 61 -10.32 -2.17 0.51
N LYS A 62 -10.82 -1.56 -0.56
CA LYS A 62 -12.12 -1.94 -1.14
C LYS A 62 -12.13 -3.40 -1.59
N VAL A 63 -11.05 -3.88 -2.17
CA VAL A 63 -10.91 -5.27 -2.60
C VAL A 63 -10.94 -6.22 -1.40
N LEU A 64 -10.43 -5.76 -0.26
CA LEU A 64 -10.45 -6.53 0.99
C LEU A 64 -11.81 -6.46 1.70
N GLY A 65 -12.76 -5.72 1.17
CA GLY A 65 -14.07 -5.55 1.78
C GLY A 65 -14.08 -4.63 2.98
N GLY A 66 -13.10 -3.75 3.07
CA GLY A 66 -12.93 -2.84 4.20
C GLY A 66 -12.69 -1.41 3.77
N SER A 67 -11.93 -0.70 4.56
CA SER A 67 -11.64 0.71 4.33
C SER A 67 -10.23 1.05 4.76
N GLY A 68 -9.78 2.20 4.30
CA GLY A 68 -8.48 2.71 4.67
C GLY A 68 -8.32 4.13 4.18
N GLY A 69 -7.20 4.69 4.50
CA GLY A 69 -6.82 6.03 4.09
C GLY A 69 -5.71 6.55 4.97
N GLY A 70 -5.40 7.81 4.80
CA GLY A 70 -4.33 8.46 5.55
C GLY A 70 -3.81 9.66 4.80
N ARG A 71 -2.57 9.97 5.05
CA ARG A 71 -1.89 11.11 4.45
C ARG A 71 -1.37 10.76 3.06
N PRO A 72 -1.00 11.76 2.25
CA PRO A 72 -0.38 11.48 0.96
C PRO A 72 0.92 10.68 1.04
N ASN A 73 1.67 10.82 2.13
CA ASN A 73 2.96 10.15 2.28
C ASN A 73 2.90 8.83 3.06
N PHE A 74 1.81 8.58 3.81
CA PHE A 74 1.65 7.37 4.59
C PHE A 74 0.19 7.06 4.82
N ALA A 75 -0.23 5.83 4.55
CA ALA A 75 -1.60 5.39 4.78
C ALA A 75 -1.64 3.90 5.11
N GLN A 76 -2.72 3.51 5.74
CA GLN A 76 -2.97 2.11 6.08
C GLN A 76 -4.46 1.81 6.01
N GLY A 77 -4.78 0.55 5.79
CA GLY A 77 -6.16 0.10 5.74
C GLY A 77 -6.23 -1.41 5.77
N GLY A 78 -7.43 -1.93 5.71
CA GLY A 78 -7.64 -3.36 5.71
C GLY A 78 -9.10 -3.73 5.61
N GLY A 79 -9.36 -5.02 5.61
CA GLY A 79 -10.70 -5.56 5.54
C GLY A 79 -10.74 -7.05 5.84
N PRO A 80 -11.95 -7.61 5.98
CA PRO A 80 -12.12 -9.00 6.41
C PRO A 80 -11.77 -10.05 5.36
N ARG A 81 -11.60 -9.65 4.08
CA ARG A 81 -11.35 -10.58 2.99
C ARG A 81 -9.86 -10.77 2.74
N GLY A 82 -9.16 -11.36 3.73
CA GLY A 82 -7.73 -11.61 3.60
C GLY A 82 -7.34 -12.47 2.40
N GLU A 83 -8.26 -13.35 1.94
CA GLU A 83 -8.07 -14.16 0.74
C GLU A 83 -7.90 -13.33 -0.54
N ASN A 84 -8.32 -12.07 -0.52
CA ASN A 84 -8.22 -11.18 -1.68
C ASN A 84 -6.97 -10.30 -1.62
N LEU A 85 -6.02 -10.59 -0.73
CA LEU A 85 -4.87 -9.71 -0.52
C LEU A 85 -4.05 -9.47 -1.78
N GLN A 86 -3.80 -10.50 -2.58
CA GLN A 86 -3.02 -10.34 -3.81
C GLN A 86 -3.72 -9.41 -4.80
N GLU A 87 -5.04 -9.55 -4.95
CA GLU A 87 -5.83 -8.66 -5.78
C GLU A 87 -5.81 -7.23 -5.25
N ALA A 88 -5.87 -7.09 -3.94
CA ALA A 88 -5.83 -5.77 -3.30
C ALA A 88 -4.51 -5.06 -3.58
N ILE A 89 -3.39 -5.77 -3.46
CA ILE A 89 -2.08 -5.21 -3.77
C ILE A 89 -1.98 -4.86 -5.25
N ALA A 90 -2.46 -5.73 -6.12
CA ALA A 90 -2.45 -5.48 -7.56
C ALA A 90 -3.25 -4.22 -7.92
N ALA A 91 -4.42 -4.04 -7.31
CA ALA A 91 -5.25 -2.84 -7.51
C ALA A 91 -4.55 -1.58 -7.01
N ALA A 92 -3.92 -1.66 -5.84
CA ALA A 92 -3.17 -0.55 -5.26
C ALA A 92 -1.97 -0.18 -6.14
N VAL A 93 -1.21 -1.16 -6.59
CA VAL A 93 -0.06 -0.97 -7.48
C VAL A 93 -0.51 -0.33 -8.80
N GLU A 94 -1.60 -0.80 -9.39
CA GLU A 94 -2.10 -0.25 -10.64
C GLU A 94 -2.56 1.20 -10.46
N ARG A 95 -3.16 1.54 -9.33
CA ARG A 95 -3.54 2.93 -9.02
C ARG A 95 -2.30 3.83 -8.99
N ALA A 96 -1.25 3.39 -8.30
CA ALA A 96 0.00 4.16 -8.25
C ALA A 96 0.65 4.27 -9.62
N ARG A 97 0.67 3.17 -10.37
CA ARG A 97 1.26 3.12 -11.71
C ARG A 97 0.54 4.07 -12.67
N ALA A 98 -0.78 4.15 -12.60
CA ALA A 98 -1.56 5.05 -13.45
C ALA A 98 -1.17 6.51 -13.23
N VAL A 99 -0.98 6.92 -11.97
CA VAL A 99 -0.53 8.28 -11.66
C VAL A 99 0.89 8.51 -12.16
N LEU A 100 1.79 7.54 -11.96
CA LEU A 100 3.19 7.65 -12.41
C LEU A 100 3.28 7.78 -13.93
N ARG A 101 2.43 7.08 -14.67
CA ARG A 101 2.38 7.21 -16.14
C ARG A 101 1.99 8.61 -16.56
N GLN A 102 1.03 9.23 -15.88
CA GLN A 102 0.60 10.60 -16.19
C GLN A 102 1.72 11.61 -15.99
N LEU A 103 2.60 11.38 -15.04
CA LEU A 103 3.74 12.25 -14.76
C LEU A 103 4.80 12.20 -15.85
N GLN A 104 4.82 11.14 -16.64
CA GLN A 104 5.81 10.92 -17.69
C GLN A 104 5.33 11.41 -19.08
N SER A 105 4.07 11.74 -19.18
CA SER A 105 3.47 12.15 -20.46
C SER A 105 3.53 13.65 -20.70
#